data_958f80d2c87d9e643735841fbc02418e
#
_entry.id   958f80d2c87d9e643735841fbc02418e
#
_cell.length_a   1.000
_cell.length_b   1.000
_cell.length_c   1.000
_cell.angle_alpha   90.00
_cell.angle_beta   90.00
_cell.angle_gamma   90.00
#
_symmetry.space_group_name_H-M   'P 1'
#
loop_
_entity.id
_entity.type
_entity.pdbx_description
1 polymer ?
#
loop_
_entity_poly.entity_id
_entity_poly.type
_entity_poly.pdbx_seq_one_letter_code
_entity_poly.pdbx_strand_id
1 'polypeptide(L)'
;MRIPHPLDDVFPSRSHVRILRALDELPDGVPVSARELARRSGLSHPTASNVLASLGRQGIVVARRAPRADAFELNQRHVLVEKLRLLFEWERQLFREFTTFIAQAIEGTPGVSAAYLFGSIVRGEMTSFSDIDLAVIVLDTSEIAEAESGLDQVADAVRERFGNRLDVTIGLSPIDQLRRPSRPGHRFWTRVVRDGIAVIDRGKSREIATKRSRSA
;
A
#
# COMPACT_ATOMS: atom_id res chain seq x y z
N MET A 1 -3.69 -11.17 7.54
CA MET A 1 -2.39 -10.46 7.79
C MET A 1 -2.48 -9.06 7.20
N ARG A 2 -1.87 -8.06 7.81
CA ARG A 2 -1.80 -6.71 7.25
C ARG A 2 -0.71 -6.65 6.17
N ILE A 3 -1.09 -6.68 4.90
CA ILE A 3 -0.12 -6.79 3.79
C ILE A 3 0.85 -5.59 3.69
N PRO A 4 0.42 -4.32 3.80
CA PRO A 4 1.36 -3.21 3.69
C PRO A 4 2.37 -3.15 4.84
N HIS A 5 1.95 -3.56 6.05
CA HIS A 5 2.75 -3.42 7.28
C HIS A 5 2.56 -4.61 8.22
N PRO A 6 2.94 -5.84 7.84
CA PRO A 6 2.74 -7.03 8.66
C PRO A 6 3.50 -6.96 9.99
N LEU A 7 4.63 -6.28 10.04
CA LEU A 7 5.44 -6.14 11.24
C LEU A 7 4.70 -5.39 12.37
N ASP A 8 3.75 -4.52 12.04
CA ASP A 8 2.93 -3.82 13.05
C ASP A 8 2.07 -4.78 13.88
N ASP A 9 1.76 -5.97 13.36
CA ASP A 9 0.94 -6.98 14.04
C ASP A 9 1.80 -8.06 14.73
N VAL A 10 3.02 -8.29 14.25
CA VAL A 10 3.95 -9.30 14.80
C VAL A 10 4.64 -8.78 16.07
N PHE A 11 4.97 -7.50 16.11
CA PHE A 11 5.67 -6.92 17.25
C PHE A 11 4.71 -6.29 18.27
N PRO A 12 4.92 -6.48 19.58
CA PRO A 12 4.03 -5.97 20.63
C PRO A 12 3.89 -4.45 20.63
N SER A 13 4.92 -3.72 20.19
CA SER A 13 4.91 -2.27 20.15
C SER A 13 4.91 -1.71 18.74
N ARG A 14 3.71 -1.48 18.21
CA ARG A 14 3.51 -0.83 16.90
C ARG A 14 4.21 0.52 16.78
N SER A 15 4.25 1.28 17.85
CA SER A 15 4.88 2.62 17.84
C SER A 15 6.39 2.53 17.60
N HIS A 16 7.07 1.52 18.16
CA HIS A 16 8.51 1.30 17.92
C HIS A 16 8.75 0.89 16.46
N VAL A 17 7.96 -0.03 15.94
CA VAL A 17 8.07 -0.46 14.53
C VAL A 17 7.87 0.72 13.58
N ARG A 18 6.85 1.54 13.81
CA ARG A 18 6.55 2.70 12.97
C ARG A 18 7.66 3.76 12.98
N ILE A 19 8.26 4.04 14.14
CA ILE A 19 9.39 4.96 14.22
C ILE A 19 10.62 4.37 13.53
N LEU A 20 10.92 3.09 13.74
CA LEU A 20 12.06 2.43 13.08
C LEU A 20 11.90 2.40 11.57
N ARG A 21 10.69 2.09 11.06
CA ARG A 21 10.38 2.14 9.63
C ARG A 21 10.55 3.55 9.06
N ALA A 22 10.03 4.56 9.75
CA ALA A 22 10.16 5.96 9.33
C ALA A 22 11.62 6.43 9.29
N LEU A 23 12.48 5.89 10.17
CA LEU A 23 13.92 6.15 10.14
C LEU A 23 14.63 5.39 9.02
N ASP A 24 14.21 4.14 8.72
CA ASP A 24 14.77 3.32 7.65
C ASP A 24 14.50 3.90 6.24
N GLU A 25 13.38 4.60 6.07
CA GLU A 25 13.03 5.29 4.82
C GLU A 25 13.86 6.55 4.55
N LEU A 26 14.64 7.00 5.53
CA LEU A 26 15.49 8.17 5.37
C LEU A 26 16.87 7.80 4.82
N PRO A 27 17.49 8.69 4.05
CA PRO A 27 18.88 8.50 3.65
C PRO A 27 19.80 8.39 4.87
N ASP A 28 20.83 7.57 4.75
CA ASP A 28 21.83 7.39 5.81
C ASP A 28 22.52 8.70 6.20
N GLY A 29 22.67 8.90 7.50
CA GLY A 29 23.33 10.08 8.02
C GLY A 29 22.52 11.37 7.95
N VAL A 30 21.24 11.29 7.61
CA VAL A 30 20.31 12.43 7.61
C VAL A 30 19.49 12.42 8.91
N PRO A 31 19.87 13.18 9.94
CA PRO A 31 19.13 13.21 11.18
C PRO A 31 17.85 14.04 11.05
N VAL A 32 16.75 13.57 11.66
CA VAL A 32 15.41 14.16 11.55
C VAL A 32 14.82 14.43 12.92
N SER A 33 14.07 15.54 13.07
CA SER A 33 13.43 15.92 14.34
C SER A 33 12.36 14.92 14.79
N ALA A 34 12.14 14.84 16.13
CA ALA A 34 11.07 14.02 16.69
C ALA A 34 9.68 14.39 16.15
N ARG A 35 9.44 15.67 15.84
CA ARG A 35 8.16 16.13 15.25
C ARG A 35 7.95 15.57 13.84
N GLU A 36 8.97 15.58 13.02
CA GLU A 36 8.89 15.02 11.65
C GLU A 36 8.74 13.49 11.69
N LEU A 37 9.44 12.80 12.58
CA LEU A 37 9.27 11.36 12.78
C LEU A 37 7.86 11.01 13.27
N ALA A 38 7.30 11.82 14.19
CA ALA A 38 5.91 11.66 14.63
C ALA A 38 4.93 11.77 13.46
N ARG A 39 5.12 12.78 12.59
CA ARG A 39 4.30 12.97 11.39
C ARG A 39 4.41 11.78 10.42
N ARG A 40 5.63 11.33 10.09
CA ARG A 40 5.89 10.21 9.18
C ARG A 40 5.33 8.89 9.70
N SER A 41 5.46 8.66 11.00
CA SER A 41 5.00 7.42 11.64
C SER A 41 3.51 7.40 12.00
N GLY A 42 2.78 8.52 11.80
CA GLY A 42 1.38 8.65 12.21
C GLY A 42 1.17 8.59 13.71
N LEU A 43 2.16 9.06 14.52
CA LEU A 43 2.13 9.08 15.98
C LEU A 43 1.99 10.50 16.51
N SER A 44 1.49 10.61 17.76
CA SER A 44 1.59 11.87 18.49
C SER A 44 3.05 12.21 18.83
N HIS A 45 3.38 13.50 18.91
CA HIS A 45 4.75 13.93 19.27
C HIS A 45 5.22 13.36 20.63
N PRO A 46 4.42 13.35 21.71
CA PRO A 46 4.82 12.72 22.97
C PRO A 46 5.13 11.23 22.82
N THR A 47 4.30 10.49 22.08
CA THR A 47 4.51 9.05 21.81
C THR A 47 5.82 8.84 21.06
N ALA A 48 6.07 9.60 19.99
CA ALA A 48 7.30 9.50 19.22
C ALA A 48 8.54 9.83 20.10
N SER A 49 8.48 10.87 20.93
CA SER A 49 9.56 11.25 21.83
C SER A 49 9.89 10.15 22.84
N ASN A 50 8.86 9.51 23.44
CA ASN A 50 9.05 8.41 24.37
C ASN A 50 9.69 7.20 23.70
N VAL A 51 9.25 6.87 22.48
CA VAL A 51 9.81 5.76 21.68
C VAL A 51 11.27 6.06 21.31
N LEU A 52 11.58 7.27 20.86
CA LEU A 52 12.94 7.69 20.52
C LEU A 52 13.87 7.63 21.74
N ALA A 53 13.40 8.08 22.90
CA ALA A 53 14.15 7.96 24.15
C ALA A 53 14.41 6.49 24.54
N SER A 54 13.42 5.61 24.32
CA SER A 54 13.56 4.15 24.55
C SER A 54 14.59 3.53 23.61
N LEU A 55 14.50 3.79 22.30
CA LEU A 55 15.43 3.31 21.29
C LEU A 55 16.84 3.87 21.46
N GLY A 56 16.94 5.13 21.94
CA GLY A 56 18.20 5.77 22.27
C GLY A 56 18.92 5.09 23.45
N ARG A 57 18.18 4.71 24.51
CA ARG A 57 18.75 3.93 25.63
C ARG A 57 19.28 2.55 25.19
N GLN A 58 18.69 1.97 24.16
CA GLN A 58 19.14 0.71 23.58
C GLN A 58 20.27 0.89 22.55
N GLY A 59 20.64 2.13 22.23
CA GLY A 59 21.68 2.45 21.25
C GLY A 59 21.30 2.21 19.79
N ILE A 60 20.04 1.86 19.50
CA ILE A 60 19.52 1.64 18.14
C ILE A 60 19.39 2.98 17.40
N VAL A 61 18.99 4.01 18.11
CA VAL A 61 18.86 5.38 17.61
C VAL A 61 19.88 6.28 18.32
N VAL A 62 20.51 7.16 17.58
CA VAL A 62 21.37 8.21 18.11
C VAL A 62 20.73 9.58 17.95
N ALA A 63 20.84 10.40 19.01
CA ALA A 63 20.41 11.79 18.97
C ALA A 63 21.61 12.67 18.63
N ARG A 64 21.45 13.57 17.68
CA ARG A 64 22.40 14.64 17.37
C ARG A 64 21.84 15.97 17.85
N ARG A 65 22.60 16.67 18.67
CA ARG A 65 22.22 18.03 19.09
C ARG A 65 22.20 18.97 17.90
N ALA A 66 21.06 19.64 17.71
CA ALA A 66 20.89 20.68 16.72
C ALA A 66 20.43 21.99 17.41
N PRO A 67 20.64 23.16 16.81
CA PRO A 67 20.42 24.47 17.48
C PRO A 67 18.99 24.70 17.99
N ARG A 68 18.00 24.03 17.44
CA ARG A 68 16.57 24.23 17.74
C ARG A 68 15.87 23.02 18.37
N ALA A 69 16.35 21.82 18.13
CA ALA A 69 15.82 20.57 18.68
C ALA A 69 16.75 19.41 18.35
N ASP A 70 16.77 18.37 19.18
CA ASP A 70 17.50 17.15 18.88
C ASP A 70 16.97 16.52 17.58
N ALA A 71 17.89 16.01 16.78
CA ALA A 71 17.61 15.24 15.58
C ALA A 71 18.08 13.80 15.77
N PHE A 72 17.38 12.86 15.16
CA PHE A 72 17.52 11.43 15.39
C PHE A 72 17.84 10.70 14.09
N GLU A 73 18.70 9.69 14.17
CA GLU A 73 19.04 8.79 13.08
C GLU A 73 19.27 7.38 13.60
N LEU A 74 19.22 6.36 12.69
CA LEU A 74 19.62 5.00 13.04
C LEU A 74 21.12 4.92 13.30
N ASN A 75 21.50 4.20 14.34
CA ASN A 75 22.89 3.90 14.64
C ASN A 75 23.41 2.79 13.72
N GLN A 76 24.03 3.15 12.61
CA GLN A 76 24.53 2.22 11.58
C GLN A 76 25.51 1.16 12.12
N ARG A 77 26.12 1.41 13.31
CA ARG A 77 27.05 0.48 13.93
C ARG A 77 26.37 -0.52 14.88
N HIS A 78 25.08 -0.33 15.13
CA HIS A 78 24.35 -1.24 16.02
C HIS A 78 23.98 -2.53 15.29
N VAL A 79 24.31 -3.68 15.90
CA VAL A 79 24.17 -5.03 15.31
C VAL A 79 22.75 -5.35 14.79
N LEU A 80 21.71 -4.78 15.41
CA LEU A 80 20.32 -5.00 14.98
C LEU A 80 19.88 -4.14 13.78
N VAL A 81 20.54 -3.02 13.49
CA VAL A 81 20.08 -2.07 12.48
C VAL A 81 20.08 -2.69 11.08
N GLU A 82 21.14 -3.43 10.74
CA GLU A 82 21.19 -4.17 9.46
C GLU A 82 20.03 -5.18 9.34
N LYS A 83 19.72 -5.89 10.41
CA LYS A 83 18.64 -6.90 10.41
C LYS A 83 17.25 -6.27 10.33
N LEU A 84 17.05 -5.13 11.01
CA LEU A 84 15.81 -4.34 10.90
C LEU A 84 15.60 -3.83 9.47
N ARG A 85 16.65 -3.38 8.79
CA ARG A 85 16.60 -2.97 7.38
C ARG A 85 16.16 -4.10 6.46
N LEU A 86 16.72 -5.30 6.65
CA LEU A 86 16.29 -6.47 5.88
C LEU A 86 14.81 -6.80 6.10
N LEU A 87 14.31 -6.66 7.33
CA LEU A 87 12.88 -6.86 7.63
C LEU A 87 12.00 -5.81 6.95
N PHE A 88 12.39 -4.54 6.97
CA PHE A 88 11.62 -3.49 6.29
C PHE A 88 11.71 -3.59 4.77
N GLU A 89 12.85 -4.01 4.24
CA GLU A 89 12.97 -4.32 2.80
C GLU A 89 12.05 -5.47 2.40
N TRP A 90 12.02 -6.56 3.19
CA TRP A 90 11.09 -7.66 2.99
C TRP A 90 9.62 -7.20 3.04
N GLU A 91 9.27 -6.32 3.99
CA GLU A 91 7.92 -5.76 4.11
C GLU A 91 7.53 -4.96 2.85
N ARG A 92 8.45 -4.16 2.31
CA ARG A 92 8.25 -3.43 1.04
C ARG A 92 8.12 -4.39 -0.15
N GLN A 93 8.89 -5.48 -0.18
CA GLN A 93 8.81 -6.50 -1.22
C GLN A 93 7.50 -7.26 -1.17
N LEU A 94 7.03 -7.63 0.01
CA LEU A 94 5.76 -8.33 0.18
C LEU A 94 4.58 -7.57 -0.45
N PHE A 95 4.52 -6.26 -0.28
CA PHE A 95 3.47 -5.46 -0.90
C PHE A 95 3.57 -5.43 -2.43
N ARG A 96 4.79 -5.32 -2.96
CA ARG A 96 5.03 -5.43 -4.41
C ARG A 96 4.67 -6.81 -4.96
N GLU A 97 5.07 -7.86 -4.27
CA GLU A 97 4.72 -9.24 -4.63
C GLU A 97 3.21 -9.45 -4.64
N PHE A 98 2.52 -8.93 -3.63
CA PHE A 98 1.06 -9.00 -3.54
C PHE A 98 0.38 -8.31 -4.72
N THR A 99 0.77 -7.08 -5.04
CA THR A 99 0.19 -6.34 -6.16
C THR A 99 0.48 -7.00 -7.50
N THR A 100 1.70 -7.53 -7.69
CA THR A 100 2.09 -8.27 -8.88
C THR A 100 1.32 -9.58 -9.00
N PHE A 101 1.13 -10.31 -7.90
CA PHE A 101 0.36 -11.56 -7.87
C PHE A 101 -1.10 -11.33 -8.31
N ILE A 102 -1.77 -10.30 -7.75
CA ILE A 102 -3.14 -9.95 -8.17
C ILE A 102 -3.16 -9.56 -9.65
N ALA A 103 -2.22 -8.76 -10.12
CA ALA A 103 -2.14 -8.36 -11.53
C ALA A 103 -2.06 -9.59 -12.45
N GLN A 104 -1.16 -10.52 -12.16
CA GLN A 104 -0.98 -11.75 -12.93
C GLN A 104 -2.21 -12.66 -12.87
N ALA A 105 -2.81 -12.80 -11.70
CA ALA A 105 -4.01 -13.62 -11.54
C ALA A 105 -5.21 -13.06 -12.34
N ILE A 106 -5.39 -11.74 -12.36
CA ILE A 106 -6.46 -11.07 -13.11
C ILE A 106 -6.16 -11.02 -14.61
N GLU A 107 -4.89 -11.03 -15.02
CA GLU A 107 -4.52 -10.90 -16.44
C GLU A 107 -5.15 -11.98 -17.32
N GLY A 108 -5.35 -13.19 -16.78
CA GLY A 108 -6.05 -14.29 -17.42
C GLY A 108 -7.58 -14.22 -17.37
N THR A 109 -8.17 -13.23 -16.66
CA THR A 109 -9.62 -13.11 -16.51
C THR A 109 -10.22 -12.36 -17.71
N PRO A 110 -11.13 -12.98 -18.49
CA PRO A 110 -11.77 -12.33 -19.63
C PRO A 110 -12.56 -11.07 -19.20
N GLY A 111 -12.71 -10.12 -20.12
CA GLY A 111 -13.53 -8.92 -19.93
C GLY A 111 -12.98 -7.87 -18.98
N VAL A 112 -12.00 -8.18 -18.16
CA VAL A 112 -11.41 -7.19 -17.23
C VAL A 112 -10.54 -6.19 -17.98
N SER A 113 -10.92 -4.91 -17.90
CA SER A 113 -10.18 -3.81 -18.52
C SER A 113 -9.29 -3.04 -17.53
N ALA A 114 -9.68 -2.94 -16.28
CA ALA A 114 -8.91 -2.32 -15.22
C ALA A 114 -9.26 -2.90 -13.85
N ALA A 115 -8.30 -2.88 -12.92
CA ALA A 115 -8.47 -3.28 -11.54
C ALA A 115 -7.68 -2.35 -10.61
N TYR A 116 -8.29 -1.97 -9.48
CA TYR A 116 -7.72 -1.04 -8.51
C TYR A 116 -7.89 -1.59 -7.10
N LEU A 117 -6.80 -1.65 -6.34
CA LEU A 117 -6.88 -1.78 -4.89
C LEU A 117 -7.35 -0.46 -4.29
N PHE A 118 -8.26 -0.52 -3.32
CA PHE A 118 -8.79 0.67 -2.66
C PHE A 118 -9.06 0.40 -1.16
N GLY A 119 -9.75 1.31 -0.48
CA GLY A 119 -10.15 1.09 0.90
C GLY A 119 -9.01 1.19 1.91
N SER A 120 -9.05 0.35 2.94
CA SER A 120 -8.14 0.39 4.09
C SER A 120 -6.68 0.12 3.72
N ILE A 121 -6.44 -0.73 2.73
CA ILE A 121 -5.08 -1.09 2.26
C ILE A 121 -4.34 0.13 1.70
N VAL A 122 -5.05 1.00 0.98
CA VAL A 122 -4.48 2.20 0.36
C VAL A 122 -4.32 3.33 1.37
N ARG A 123 -5.25 3.44 2.34
CA ARG A 123 -5.18 4.47 3.39
C ARG A 123 -4.20 4.15 4.53
N GLY A 124 -3.56 2.96 4.51
CA GLY A 124 -2.70 2.51 5.60
C GLY A 124 -3.47 2.19 6.90
N GLU A 125 -4.79 2.01 6.81
CA GLU A 125 -5.69 1.72 7.93
C GLU A 125 -6.01 0.22 8.07
N MET A 126 -5.43 -0.61 7.21
CA MET A 126 -5.67 -2.05 7.21
C MET A 126 -5.29 -2.69 8.55
N THR A 127 -6.12 -3.58 9.03
CA THR A 127 -5.87 -4.43 10.19
C THR A 127 -5.65 -5.88 9.74
N SER A 128 -5.24 -6.76 10.67
CA SER A 128 -5.09 -8.20 10.39
C SER A 128 -6.42 -8.90 10.03
N PHE A 129 -7.55 -8.27 10.33
CA PHE A 129 -8.91 -8.78 10.05
C PHE A 129 -9.60 -8.06 8.89
N SER A 130 -8.95 -7.03 8.31
CA SER A 130 -9.53 -6.31 7.19
C SER A 130 -9.53 -7.15 5.93
N ASP A 131 -10.65 -7.13 5.21
CA ASP A 131 -10.70 -7.61 3.83
C ASP A 131 -9.89 -6.66 2.93
N ILE A 132 -9.49 -7.16 1.78
CA ILE A 132 -8.79 -6.39 0.76
C ILE A 132 -9.82 -6.00 -0.30
N ASP A 133 -10.04 -4.70 -0.44
CA ASP A 133 -11.02 -4.16 -1.38
C ASP A 133 -10.41 -4.06 -2.78
N LEU A 134 -11.00 -4.74 -3.78
CA LEU A 134 -10.61 -4.70 -5.19
C LEU A 134 -11.79 -4.21 -6.04
N ALA A 135 -11.59 -3.11 -6.76
CA ALA A 135 -12.54 -2.60 -7.75
C ALA A 135 -12.11 -3.02 -9.16
N VAL A 136 -12.99 -3.68 -9.88
CA VAL A 136 -12.73 -4.24 -11.22
C VAL A 136 -13.67 -3.61 -12.24
N ILE A 137 -13.16 -3.27 -13.41
CA ILE A 137 -13.93 -2.74 -14.53
C ILE A 137 -14.05 -3.80 -15.61
N VAL A 138 -15.29 -4.20 -15.91
CA VAL A 138 -15.65 -5.08 -17.01
C VAL A 138 -16.39 -4.25 -18.06
N LEU A 139 -16.00 -4.35 -19.33
CA LEU A 139 -16.56 -3.52 -20.40
C LEU A 139 -17.77 -4.11 -21.07
N ASP A 140 -17.80 -5.43 -21.21
CA ASP A 140 -18.89 -6.17 -21.89
C ASP A 140 -19.71 -6.95 -20.88
N THR A 141 -21.04 -6.72 -20.91
CA THR A 141 -21.98 -7.43 -20.04
C THR A 141 -22.08 -8.91 -20.38
N SER A 142 -21.72 -9.33 -21.59
CA SER A 142 -21.68 -10.76 -21.98
C SER A 142 -20.55 -11.53 -21.30
N GLU A 143 -19.52 -10.85 -20.85
CA GLU A 143 -18.33 -11.43 -20.17
C GLU A 143 -18.44 -11.45 -18.64
N ILE A 144 -19.57 -10.96 -18.06
CA ILE A 144 -19.71 -10.83 -16.60
C ILE A 144 -19.55 -12.16 -15.89
N ALA A 145 -20.28 -13.19 -16.33
CA ALA A 145 -20.28 -14.48 -15.63
C ALA A 145 -18.88 -15.15 -15.67
N GLU A 146 -18.16 -14.97 -16.76
CA GLU A 146 -16.80 -15.45 -16.91
C GLU A 146 -15.82 -14.64 -16.05
N ALA A 147 -16.00 -13.32 -16.02
CA ALA A 147 -15.22 -12.43 -15.16
C ALA A 147 -15.45 -12.72 -13.67
N GLU A 148 -16.70 -12.90 -13.23
CA GLU A 148 -17.04 -13.27 -11.85
C GLU A 148 -16.38 -14.58 -11.45
N SER A 149 -16.51 -15.63 -12.26
CA SER A 149 -15.86 -16.92 -12.02
C SER A 149 -14.33 -16.83 -11.94
N GLY A 150 -13.71 -16.04 -12.82
CA GLY A 150 -12.27 -15.79 -12.76
C GLY A 150 -11.84 -15.02 -11.53
N LEU A 151 -12.64 -14.02 -11.12
CA LEU A 151 -12.37 -13.23 -9.92
C LEU A 151 -12.54 -14.02 -8.62
N ASP A 152 -13.47 -14.98 -8.58
CA ASP A 152 -13.61 -15.94 -7.47
C ASP A 152 -12.33 -16.78 -7.33
N GLN A 153 -11.78 -17.27 -8.44
CA GLN A 153 -10.50 -17.99 -8.43
C GLN A 153 -9.34 -17.11 -7.94
N VAL A 154 -9.32 -15.84 -8.32
CA VAL A 154 -8.33 -14.87 -7.81
C VAL A 154 -8.49 -14.69 -6.30
N ALA A 155 -9.73 -14.57 -5.80
CA ALA A 155 -10.01 -14.43 -4.38
C ALA A 155 -9.55 -15.65 -3.57
N ASP A 156 -9.79 -16.85 -4.08
CA ASP A 156 -9.34 -18.10 -3.46
C ASP A 156 -7.81 -18.19 -3.45
N ALA A 157 -7.14 -17.85 -4.55
CA ALA A 157 -5.68 -17.85 -4.63
C ALA A 157 -5.03 -16.81 -3.69
N VAL A 158 -5.65 -15.63 -3.52
CA VAL A 158 -5.22 -14.63 -2.53
C VAL A 158 -5.37 -15.18 -1.12
N ARG A 159 -6.50 -15.83 -0.83
CA ARG A 159 -6.75 -16.43 0.47
C ARG A 159 -5.74 -17.53 0.82
N GLU A 160 -5.45 -18.40 -0.14
CA GLU A 160 -4.50 -19.49 0.04
C GLU A 160 -3.07 -18.97 0.28
N ARG A 161 -2.62 -18.01 -0.54
CA ARG A 161 -1.23 -17.53 -0.50
C ARG A 161 -0.96 -16.53 0.62
N PHE A 162 -1.89 -15.60 0.88
CA PHE A 162 -1.69 -14.49 1.82
C PHE A 162 -2.56 -14.57 3.07
N GLY A 163 -3.53 -15.48 3.12
CA GLY A 163 -4.47 -15.64 4.23
C GLY A 163 -5.50 -14.51 4.35
N ASN A 164 -5.62 -13.65 3.32
CA ASN A 164 -6.54 -12.52 3.30
C ASN A 164 -7.77 -12.81 2.44
N ARG A 165 -8.92 -12.28 2.85
CA ARG A 165 -10.12 -12.26 2.02
C ARG A 165 -10.07 -11.09 1.05
N LEU A 166 -10.41 -11.35 -0.21
CA LEU A 166 -10.58 -10.35 -1.24
C LEU A 166 -12.06 -10.03 -1.41
N ASP A 167 -12.43 -8.76 -1.28
CA ASP A 167 -13.77 -8.25 -1.54
C ASP A 167 -13.78 -7.52 -2.89
N VAL A 168 -14.55 -8.06 -3.86
CA VAL A 168 -14.52 -7.60 -5.24
C VAL A 168 -15.76 -6.78 -5.56
N THR A 169 -15.57 -5.53 -6.01
CA THR A 169 -16.64 -4.67 -6.54
C THR A 169 -16.48 -4.51 -8.06
N ILE A 170 -17.48 -4.94 -8.82
CA ILE A 170 -17.45 -4.90 -10.30
C ILE A 170 -18.21 -3.67 -10.81
N GLY A 171 -17.58 -2.92 -11.72
CA GLY A 171 -18.18 -1.84 -12.49
C GLY A 171 -18.36 -2.25 -13.95
N LEU A 172 -19.61 -2.20 -14.43
CA LEU A 172 -20.02 -2.66 -15.75
C LEU A 172 -20.09 -1.54 -16.78
N SER A 173 -19.04 -0.80 -16.94
CA SER A 173 -18.96 0.27 -17.96
C SER A 173 -17.55 0.86 -17.97
N PRO A 174 -17.13 1.52 -19.07
CA PRO A 174 -15.87 2.28 -19.06
C PRO A 174 -15.80 3.24 -17.88
N ILE A 175 -14.61 3.37 -17.29
CA ILE A 175 -14.40 4.14 -16.05
C ILE A 175 -14.88 5.59 -16.17
N ASP A 176 -14.74 6.21 -17.33
CA ASP A 176 -15.20 7.58 -17.57
C ASP A 176 -16.73 7.71 -17.50
N GLN A 177 -17.46 6.66 -17.88
CA GLN A 177 -18.91 6.60 -17.72
C GLN A 177 -19.30 6.39 -16.25
N LEU A 178 -18.62 5.51 -15.54
CA LEU A 178 -18.88 5.24 -14.11
C LEU A 178 -18.65 6.48 -13.24
N ARG A 179 -17.75 7.38 -13.64
CA ARG A 179 -17.44 8.62 -12.94
C ARG A 179 -18.39 9.79 -13.26
N ARG A 180 -19.30 9.64 -14.21
CA ARG A 180 -20.26 10.70 -14.54
C ARG A 180 -21.23 10.95 -13.38
N PRO A 181 -21.49 12.23 -12.98
CA PRO A 181 -22.38 12.56 -11.86
C PRO A 181 -23.79 11.97 -11.96
N SER A 182 -24.26 11.74 -13.18
CA SER A 182 -25.58 11.12 -13.45
C SER A 182 -25.64 9.61 -13.17
N ARG A 183 -24.51 8.96 -12.95
CA ARG A 183 -24.47 7.50 -12.72
C ARG A 183 -24.53 7.17 -11.23
N PRO A 184 -25.28 6.12 -10.85
CA PRO A 184 -25.20 5.56 -9.49
C PRO A 184 -23.74 5.16 -9.16
N GLY A 185 -23.29 5.44 -7.93
CA GLY A 185 -21.94 5.09 -7.50
C GLY A 185 -20.81 5.95 -8.07
N HIS A 186 -21.09 7.04 -8.83
CA HIS A 186 -20.05 7.90 -9.42
C HIS A 186 -19.02 8.43 -8.41
N ARG A 187 -19.44 8.74 -7.18
CA ARG A 187 -18.53 9.18 -6.10
C ARG A 187 -17.57 8.09 -5.67
N PHE A 188 -18.05 6.83 -5.62
CA PHE A 188 -17.23 5.67 -5.34
C PHE A 188 -16.15 5.51 -6.42
N TRP A 189 -16.53 5.42 -7.70
CA TRP A 189 -15.60 5.23 -8.81
C TRP A 189 -14.63 6.39 -8.98
N THR A 190 -15.08 7.64 -8.74
CA THR A 190 -14.19 8.80 -8.74
C THR A 190 -13.12 8.68 -7.66
N ARG A 191 -13.48 8.20 -6.46
CA ARG A 191 -12.55 7.98 -5.36
C ARG A 191 -11.58 6.82 -5.66
N VAL A 192 -12.09 5.69 -6.17
CA VAL A 192 -11.27 4.54 -6.55
C VAL A 192 -10.15 4.95 -7.52
N VAL A 193 -10.48 5.72 -8.57
CA VAL A 193 -9.46 6.13 -9.56
C VAL A 193 -8.51 7.19 -9.01
N ARG A 194 -8.99 8.08 -8.14
CA ARG A 194 -8.15 9.15 -7.57
C ARG A 194 -7.18 8.62 -6.52
N ASP A 195 -7.67 7.76 -5.62
CA ASP A 195 -6.95 7.36 -4.40
C ASP A 195 -6.45 5.91 -4.47
N GLY A 196 -7.01 5.08 -5.37
CA GLY A 196 -6.69 3.66 -5.50
C GLY A 196 -5.34 3.41 -6.17
N ILE A 197 -4.80 2.21 -5.91
CA ILE A 197 -3.60 1.71 -6.58
C ILE A 197 -4.03 0.87 -7.77
N ALA A 198 -3.69 1.32 -8.98
CA ALA A 198 -3.96 0.55 -10.20
C ALA A 198 -3.12 -0.73 -10.20
N VAL A 199 -3.79 -1.89 -10.25
CA VAL A 199 -3.18 -3.21 -10.41
C VAL A 199 -3.07 -3.54 -11.89
N ILE A 200 -4.18 -3.33 -12.62
CA ILE A 200 -4.24 -3.41 -14.09
C ILE A 200 -4.97 -2.16 -14.59
N ASP A 201 -4.48 -1.55 -15.68
CA ASP A 201 -5.15 -0.46 -16.37
C ASP A 201 -4.86 -0.53 -17.88
N ARG A 202 -5.63 -1.36 -18.57
CA ARG A 202 -5.52 -1.56 -20.03
C ARG A 202 -6.02 -0.34 -20.82
N GLY A 203 -6.82 0.53 -20.20
CA GLY A 203 -7.32 1.78 -20.80
C GLY A 203 -6.22 2.81 -21.01
N LYS A 204 -5.35 3.00 -20.04
CA LYS A 204 -4.19 3.93 -20.15
C LYS A 204 -3.18 3.50 -21.21
N SER A 205 -2.99 2.20 -21.37
CA SER A 205 -2.08 1.67 -22.40
C SER A 205 -2.57 1.99 -23.81
N ARG A 206 -3.89 2.05 -24.05
CA ARG A 206 -4.47 2.44 -25.33
C ARG A 206 -4.37 3.95 -25.61
N GLU A 207 -4.54 4.80 -24.60
CA GLU A 207 -4.39 6.25 -24.77
C GLU A 207 -2.94 6.65 -25.11
N ILE A 208 -1.96 6.00 -24.50
CA ILE A 208 -0.53 6.23 -24.79
C ILE A 208 -0.19 5.77 -26.20
N ALA A 209 -0.69 4.63 -26.65
CA ALA A 209 -0.50 4.13 -28.02
C ALA A 209 -1.17 5.05 -29.06
N THR A 210 -2.38 5.54 -28.77
CA THR A 210 -3.12 6.45 -29.68
C THR A 210 -2.49 7.83 -29.78
N LYS A 211 -1.88 8.34 -28.71
CA LYS A 211 -1.12 9.60 -28.75
C LYS A 211 0.18 9.49 -29.53
N ARG A 212 0.87 8.33 -29.45
CA ARG A 212 2.10 8.09 -30.24
C ARG A 212 1.83 7.94 -31.73
N SER A 213 0.70 7.35 -32.14
CA SER A 213 0.34 7.22 -33.55
C SER A 213 -0.23 8.49 -34.19
N ARG A 214 -0.57 9.54 -33.40
CA ARG A 214 -0.99 10.86 -33.91
C ARG A 214 0.16 11.88 -33.96
N SER A 215 1.36 11.51 -33.48
CA SER A 215 2.55 12.35 -33.45
C SER A 215 3.64 11.84 -34.40
N ALA A 216 3.32 10.84 -35.24
CA ALA A 216 4.10 10.33 -36.35
C ALA A 216 3.35 10.58 -37.67
#